data_f419a028f5fb6e6ed8a85d0071593bf6
#
_entry.id   f419a028f5fb6e6ed8a85d0071593bf6
#
_cell.length_a   1.000
_cell.length_b   1.000
_cell.length_c   1.000
_cell.angle_alpha   90.00
_cell.angle_beta   90.00
_cell.angle_gamma   90.00
#
_symmetry.space_group_name_H-M   'P 1'
#
loop_
_entity.id
_entity.type
_entity.pdbx_description
1 polymer ?
#
loop_
_entity_poly.entity_id
_entity_poly.type
_entity_poly.pdbx_seq_one_letter_code
_entity_poly.pdbx_strand_id
1 'polypeptide(L)'
;MAENVNVSAGGAIPTTPGSAGLQSQVPGQSSTVSGLADASGGIAPGNLVETDIDEQLFRFQSEDTALMSLMLKAKKVKVESPEVEHYMIDEQRATLTVNAAVSAGSSNSFILPLESNDQQIPRDYHTLLVCGVSGYEPDGSTLTPGKDLMIFVTGRDAASGNPVCRAVNGPKSSASAQCSTPAIPAGTKVKLLGNALYETQKEVDPDLIIPQPSLVYLQKRGMNQIVSDYFEAQKKHIHFTQAMIAEQAILNFKRAGNRTLWAGQKGKLNVNVPKLGQQFVYFTEGVRWQFKRELQHTGKWSIEKLIALAKLFFTGEDVPKTALLLAGKNLLEEIQCIDFSKHPEIQIISKQNPIGWSVTVFGDIDIKREPTLDTLGWSNSGALIGEDRLVHYTYSAEHEFSDRVEGEEATRKGMVVWDALCLKGSCHIWIDGEGDAANNGATTYIIWDSATAPTSSDVTNGTVVYFTVDCVLNANQTAQNGTTWKVTVSGSTLTWEEFTGTVEAGE
;
A
#
# COMPACT_ATOMS: atom_id res chain seq x y z
N MET A 1 10.55 12.24 -36.82
CA MET A 1 11.84 12.26 -36.13
C MET A 1 11.57 12.81 -34.76
N ALA A 2 11.74 12.00 -33.73
CA ALA A 2 11.61 12.48 -32.36
C ALA A 2 12.78 13.41 -32.09
N GLU A 3 12.52 14.69 -31.87
CA GLU A 3 13.51 15.58 -31.29
C GLU A 3 13.84 15.06 -29.90
N ASN A 4 15.07 14.68 -29.68
CA ASN A 4 15.62 14.43 -28.37
C ASN A 4 15.51 15.72 -27.57
N VAL A 5 14.47 15.82 -26.76
CA VAL A 5 14.41 16.80 -25.70
C VAL A 5 15.46 16.36 -24.68
N ASN A 6 16.63 16.95 -24.79
CA ASN A 6 17.72 16.74 -23.83
C ASN A 6 17.29 17.38 -22.50
N VAL A 7 16.59 16.63 -21.67
CA VAL A 7 16.31 17.02 -20.30
C VAL A 7 17.58 16.73 -19.52
N SER A 8 18.50 17.69 -19.48
CA SER A 8 19.63 17.62 -18.56
C SER A 8 19.11 17.55 -17.12
N ALA A 9 19.74 16.73 -16.31
CA ALA A 9 19.41 16.56 -14.89
C ALA A 9 19.31 17.94 -14.21
N GLY A 10 18.11 18.29 -13.71
CA GLY A 10 17.81 19.59 -13.16
C GLY A 10 17.34 20.62 -14.18
N GLY A 11 17.12 20.23 -15.42
CA GLY A 11 16.74 21.13 -16.50
C GLY A 11 15.31 21.59 -16.37
N ALA A 12 15.14 22.85 -15.96
CA ALA A 12 13.94 23.56 -16.34
C ALA A 12 13.82 23.49 -17.86
N ILE A 13 12.70 22.99 -18.37
CA ILE A 13 12.33 23.15 -19.77
C ILE A 13 12.48 24.65 -20.08
N PRO A 14 13.22 25.06 -21.09
CA PRO A 14 13.33 26.48 -21.42
C PRO A 14 11.92 27.03 -21.60
N THR A 15 11.48 27.83 -20.66
CA THR A 15 10.13 28.41 -20.67
C THR A 15 10.04 29.59 -21.69
N THR A 16 11.15 29.97 -22.25
CA THR A 16 11.20 31.03 -23.20
C THR A 16 11.25 30.44 -24.61
N PRO A 17 10.19 30.62 -25.41
CA PRO A 17 10.22 30.20 -26.81
C PRO A 17 11.43 30.79 -27.53
N GLY A 18 12.16 29.98 -28.24
CA GLY A 18 13.28 30.42 -29.03
C GLY A 18 14.61 30.55 -28.31
N SER A 19 14.74 30.15 -27.05
CA SER A 19 16.02 30.25 -26.33
C SER A 19 17.10 29.28 -26.81
N ALA A 20 16.72 28.16 -27.40
CA ALA A 20 17.69 27.22 -27.97
C ALA A 20 17.89 27.50 -29.47
N GLY A 21 18.98 28.02 -29.83
CA GLY A 21 19.40 28.26 -31.23
C GLY A 21 19.25 29.68 -31.73
N LEU A 22 18.30 30.46 -31.23
CA LEU A 22 18.09 31.83 -31.67
C LEU A 22 18.94 32.87 -30.91
N GLN A 23 19.38 32.53 -29.71
CA GLN A 23 20.22 33.41 -28.88
C GLN A 23 21.63 33.65 -29.45
N SER A 24 22.07 32.85 -30.40
CA SER A 24 23.34 32.99 -31.03
C SER A 24 23.32 33.98 -32.23
N GLN A 25 22.14 34.45 -32.62
CA GLN A 25 22.01 35.36 -33.76
C GLN A 25 22.18 36.80 -33.32
N VAL A 26 23.11 37.48 -33.93
CA VAL A 26 23.30 38.92 -33.70
C VAL A 26 22.22 39.68 -34.47
N PRO A 27 21.50 40.61 -33.83
CA PRO A 27 20.47 41.40 -34.49
C PRO A 27 21.06 42.10 -35.74
N GLY A 28 20.39 41.95 -36.88
CA GLY A 28 20.81 42.57 -38.13
C GLY A 28 21.80 41.76 -38.97
N GLN A 29 22.23 40.57 -38.58
CA GLN A 29 23.10 39.69 -39.37
C GLN A 29 22.38 38.81 -40.39
N SER A 30 21.08 38.81 -40.42
CA SER A 30 20.33 38.00 -41.36
C SER A 30 20.32 38.60 -42.74
N SER A 31 20.78 37.86 -43.72
CA SER A 31 20.81 38.25 -45.16
C SER A 31 19.58 37.75 -45.93
N THR A 32 18.69 37.01 -45.30
CA THR A 32 17.49 36.45 -45.92
C THR A 32 16.23 36.89 -45.22
N VAL A 33 15.10 36.94 -45.91
CA VAL A 33 13.80 37.31 -45.34
C VAL A 33 13.38 36.36 -44.21
N SER A 34 13.71 35.11 -44.33
CA SER A 34 13.45 34.13 -43.27
C SER A 34 14.31 34.35 -42.04
N GLY A 35 15.53 34.88 -42.19
CA GLY A 35 16.39 35.22 -41.07
C GLY A 35 16.01 36.53 -40.38
N LEU A 36 15.31 37.42 -41.05
CA LEU A 36 14.77 38.62 -40.43
C LEU A 36 13.71 38.32 -39.37
N ALA A 37 12.97 37.26 -39.55
CA ALA A 37 11.97 36.80 -38.57
C ALA A 37 12.61 36.42 -37.23
N ASP A 38 13.86 35.97 -37.25
CA ASP A 38 14.53 35.35 -36.12
C ASP A 38 15.67 36.17 -35.52
N ALA A 39 15.97 37.31 -36.08
CA ALA A 39 17.18 38.09 -35.78
C ALA A 39 17.35 38.48 -34.30
N SER A 40 16.32 38.32 -33.46
CA SER A 40 16.39 38.59 -32.03
C SER A 40 15.52 37.62 -31.18
N GLY A 41 15.50 36.37 -31.56
CA GLY A 41 14.74 35.38 -30.77
C GLY A 41 13.21 35.49 -30.93
N GLY A 42 12.76 35.81 -32.10
CA GLY A 42 11.33 35.85 -32.42
C GLY A 42 10.56 37.06 -31.91
N ILE A 43 11.26 37.99 -31.22
CA ILE A 43 10.65 39.19 -30.62
C ILE A 43 11.29 40.47 -31.15
N ALA A 44 12.07 40.38 -32.25
CA ALA A 44 12.69 41.59 -32.82
C ALA A 44 11.63 42.57 -33.26
N PRO A 45 11.84 43.87 -32.98
CA PRO A 45 11.12 44.93 -33.68
C PRO A 45 11.38 44.77 -35.17
N GLY A 46 10.41 44.30 -35.92
CA GLY A 46 10.58 44.03 -37.35
C GLY A 46 10.32 42.58 -37.76
N ASN A 47 9.95 41.73 -36.85
CA ASN A 47 9.40 40.42 -37.19
C ASN A 47 8.08 40.61 -37.96
N LEU A 48 8.15 40.44 -39.28
CA LEU A 48 7.02 40.66 -40.20
C LEU A 48 6.21 39.38 -40.42
N VAL A 49 6.68 38.26 -39.92
CA VAL A 49 6.05 36.95 -40.09
C VAL A 49 5.31 36.56 -38.80
N GLU A 50 4.01 36.53 -38.86
CA GLU A 50 3.21 35.95 -37.78
C GLU A 50 3.40 34.42 -37.75
N THR A 51 3.64 33.88 -36.57
CA THR A 51 3.63 32.43 -36.36
C THR A 51 2.22 31.91 -36.55
N ASP A 52 2.08 30.89 -37.37
CA ASP A 52 0.82 30.14 -37.50
C ASP A 52 0.56 29.39 -36.22
N ILE A 53 -0.62 29.61 -35.62
CA ILE A 53 -1.00 29.03 -34.35
C ILE A 53 -2.01 27.94 -34.66
N ASP A 54 -1.67 26.72 -34.27
CA ASP A 54 -2.64 25.58 -34.28
C ASP A 54 -3.79 25.90 -33.34
N GLU A 55 -5.01 25.92 -33.86
CA GLU A 55 -6.24 26.12 -33.05
C GLU A 55 -6.55 24.94 -32.18
N GLN A 56 -5.94 23.76 -32.39
CA GLN A 56 -6.18 22.56 -31.61
C GLN A 56 -5.37 22.55 -30.32
N LEU A 57 -6.07 22.54 -29.21
CA LEU A 57 -5.47 22.39 -27.89
C LEU A 57 -5.37 20.91 -27.51
N PHE A 58 -4.17 20.33 -27.51
CA PHE A 58 -3.95 18.98 -27.03
C PHE A 58 -3.86 18.93 -25.50
N ARG A 59 -4.66 18.09 -24.89
CA ARG A 59 -4.65 17.90 -23.44
C ARG A 59 -3.97 16.58 -23.10
N PHE A 60 -2.87 16.65 -22.39
CA PHE A 60 -2.14 15.49 -21.86
C PHE A 60 -2.65 15.14 -20.46
N GLN A 61 -3.85 14.57 -20.37
CA GLN A 61 -4.42 14.26 -19.05
C GLN A 61 -5.14 12.91 -19.08
N SER A 62 -4.76 12.05 -18.12
CA SER A 62 -5.53 10.84 -17.84
C SER A 62 -6.71 11.19 -16.93
N GLU A 63 -7.91 10.83 -17.29
CA GLU A 63 -9.12 10.99 -16.47
C GLU A 63 -9.29 9.87 -15.44
N ASP A 64 -8.34 8.95 -15.39
CA ASP A 64 -8.46 7.70 -14.67
C ASP A 64 -8.28 7.89 -13.15
N THR A 65 -9.39 7.98 -12.45
CA THR A 65 -9.50 8.05 -10.99
C THR A 65 -10.37 6.89 -10.50
N ALA A 66 -9.79 5.68 -10.52
CA ALA A 66 -10.53 4.45 -10.29
C ALA A 66 -11.12 4.39 -8.88
N LEU A 67 -10.36 4.77 -7.85
CA LEU A 67 -10.85 4.77 -6.48
C LEU A 67 -12.00 5.77 -6.27
N MET A 68 -11.92 6.96 -6.86
CA MET A 68 -13.00 7.94 -6.77
C MET A 68 -14.27 7.45 -7.48
N SER A 69 -14.12 6.79 -8.61
CA SER A 69 -15.23 6.16 -9.33
C SER A 69 -15.88 5.05 -8.50
N LEU A 70 -15.07 4.28 -7.77
CA LEU A 70 -15.54 3.27 -6.84
C LEU A 70 -16.26 3.88 -5.64
N MET A 71 -15.73 4.97 -5.08
CA MET A 71 -16.38 5.71 -4.00
C MET A 71 -17.77 6.22 -4.39
N LEU A 72 -17.94 6.67 -5.63
CA LEU A 72 -19.25 7.13 -6.12
C LEU A 72 -20.28 6.01 -6.24
N LYS A 73 -19.83 4.77 -6.45
CA LYS A 73 -20.67 3.55 -6.47
C LYS A 73 -20.94 2.99 -5.08
N ALA A 74 -20.07 3.29 -4.10
CA ALA A 74 -20.17 2.80 -2.73
C ALA A 74 -21.49 3.27 -2.06
N LYS A 75 -21.87 2.55 -1.00
CA LYS A 75 -23.05 2.90 -0.20
C LYS A 75 -22.86 4.29 0.42
N LYS A 76 -23.70 5.24 0.02
CA LYS A 76 -23.69 6.60 0.57
C LYS A 76 -24.44 6.66 1.89
N VAL A 77 -23.83 7.25 2.89
CA VAL A 77 -24.42 7.52 4.20
C VAL A 77 -24.26 9.00 4.51
N LYS A 78 -25.39 9.71 4.62
CA LYS A 78 -25.38 11.11 5.04
C LYS A 78 -25.21 11.17 6.55
N VAL A 79 -24.29 12.01 7.00
CA VAL A 79 -23.96 12.21 8.42
C VAL A 79 -24.16 13.67 8.81
N GLU A 80 -24.41 13.92 10.09
CA GLU A 80 -24.68 15.25 10.62
C GLU A 80 -23.48 15.85 11.38
N SER A 81 -22.39 15.07 11.49
CA SER A 81 -21.15 15.50 12.14
C SER A 81 -19.95 15.20 11.23
N PRO A 82 -18.90 16.03 11.26
CA PRO A 82 -17.64 15.74 10.60
C PRO A 82 -16.85 14.59 11.26
N GLU A 83 -17.25 14.18 12.46
CA GLU A 83 -16.69 13.05 13.20
C GLU A 83 -17.73 11.92 13.22
N VAL A 84 -17.38 10.76 12.70
CA VAL A 84 -18.27 9.61 12.64
C VAL A 84 -17.64 8.44 13.38
N GLU A 85 -18.32 7.95 14.40
CA GLU A 85 -17.95 6.72 15.05
C GLU A 85 -18.73 5.56 14.45
N HIS A 86 -18.02 4.51 14.09
CA HIS A 86 -18.64 3.24 13.74
C HIS A 86 -18.08 2.13 14.63
N TYR A 87 -18.94 1.26 15.04
CA TYR A 87 -18.61 0.15 15.92
C TYR A 87 -18.44 -1.10 15.09
N MET A 88 -17.35 -1.82 15.35
CA MET A 88 -17.11 -3.14 14.79
C MET A 88 -17.05 -4.15 15.93
N ILE A 89 -17.72 -5.27 15.74
CA ILE A 89 -17.58 -6.44 16.59
C ILE A 89 -16.66 -7.37 15.81
N ASP A 90 -15.50 -7.65 16.40
CA ASP A 90 -14.58 -8.62 15.83
C ASP A 90 -14.94 -10.01 16.38
N GLU A 91 -14.71 -11.03 15.57
CA GLU A 91 -14.90 -12.40 16.00
C GLU A 91 -13.80 -12.81 16.97
N GLN A 92 -14.14 -13.64 17.95
CA GLN A 92 -13.16 -14.16 18.89
C GLN A 92 -12.11 -14.99 18.15
N ARG A 93 -10.84 -14.67 18.33
CA ARG A 93 -9.76 -15.46 17.73
C ARG A 93 -9.80 -16.89 18.21
N ALA A 94 -9.99 -17.81 17.28
CA ALA A 94 -9.91 -19.25 17.56
C ALA A 94 -8.48 -19.79 17.56
N THR A 95 -7.51 -19.06 16.98
CA THR A 95 -6.12 -19.50 16.87
C THR A 95 -5.20 -18.54 17.64
N LEU A 96 -4.46 -19.09 18.59
CA LEU A 96 -3.53 -18.39 19.46
C LEU A 96 -2.10 -18.83 19.16
N THR A 97 -1.11 -18.04 19.56
CA THR A 97 0.31 -18.35 19.31
C THR A 97 1.07 -18.45 20.64
N VAL A 98 1.85 -19.51 20.79
CA VAL A 98 2.76 -19.69 21.93
C VAL A 98 4.01 -18.81 21.75
N ASN A 99 4.25 -17.89 22.68
CA ASN A 99 5.37 -16.95 22.60
C ASN A 99 6.71 -17.59 22.99
N ALA A 100 6.72 -18.42 24.04
CA ALA A 100 7.93 -19.08 24.53
C ALA A 100 7.72 -20.58 24.70
N ALA A 101 8.77 -21.37 24.52
CA ALA A 101 8.68 -22.81 24.65
C ALA A 101 8.36 -23.23 26.10
N VAL A 102 7.47 -24.22 26.24
CA VAL A 102 7.22 -24.92 27.50
C VAL A 102 8.08 -26.18 27.53
N SER A 103 8.93 -26.31 28.54
CA SER A 103 9.77 -27.51 28.72
C SER A 103 8.97 -28.63 29.37
N ALA A 104 9.26 -29.87 28.96
CA ALA A 104 8.69 -31.03 29.62
C ALA A 104 9.08 -31.06 31.10
N GLY A 105 8.13 -31.42 31.97
CA GLY A 105 8.36 -31.46 33.42
C GLY A 105 7.48 -32.45 34.12
N SER A 106 7.77 -32.71 35.40
CA SER A 106 6.99 -33.64 36.26
C SER A 106 5.75 -32.99 36.89
N SER A 107 5.59 -31.68 36.78
CA SER A 107 4.43 -30.95 37.28
C SER A 107 3.17 -31.32 36.50
N ASN A 108 2.02 -31.40 37.17
CA ASN A 108 0.74 -31.66 36.54
C ASN A 108 0.08 -30.38 35.99
N SER A 109 0.61 -29.23 36.29
CA SER A 109 0.15 -27.94 35.78
C SER A 109 1.34 -27.12 35.30
N PHE A 110 1.10 -26.32 34.27
CA PHE A 110 2.11 -25.44 33.67
C PHE A 110 1.46 -24.17 33.18
N ILE A 111 2.28 -23.09 33.06
CA ILE A 111 1.86 -21.84 32.48
C ILE A 111 2.11 -21.93 30.95
N LEU A 112 1.10 -21.63 30.16
CA LEU A 112 1.22 -21.55 28.70
C LEU A 112 1.54 -20.10 28.31
N PRO A 113 2.77 -19.78 27.93
CA PRO A 113 3.14 -18.43 27.55
C PRO A 113 2.59 -18.10 26.16
N LEU A 114 1.56 -17.29 26.10
CA LEU A 114 0.96 -16.80 24.86
C LEU A 114 1.49 -15.41 24.48
N GLU A 115 1.33 -15.02 23.23
CA GLU A 115 1.56 -13.65 22.81
C GLU A 115 0.66 -12.69 23.60
N SER A 116 1.14 -11.46 23.84
CA SER A 116 0.46 -10.49 24.73
C SER A 116 -1.00 -10.20 24.32
N ASN A 117 -1.30 -10.25 23.03
CA ASN A 117 -2.66 -10.05 22.52
C ASN A 117 -3.57 -11.27 22.68
N ASP A 118 -2.99 -12.46 22.89
CA ASP A 118 -3.69 -13.73 22.98
C ASP A 118 -3.91 -14.20 24.42
N GLN A 119 -3.19 -13.60 25.38
CA GLN A 119 -3.21 -14.02 26.80
C GLN A 119 -4.59 -13.98 27.43
N GLN A 120 -5.42 -13.00 27.06
CA GLN A 120 -6.72 -12.77 27.67
C GLN A 120 -7.85 -13.63 27.07
N ILE A 121 -7.61 -14.30 25.93
CA ILE A 121 -8.64 -15.05 25.21
C ILE A 121 -9.00 -16.37 25.89
N PRO A 122 -8.05 -17.25 26.30
CA PRO A 122 -8.40 -18.45 27.00
C PRO A 122 -8.95 -18.13 28.42
N ARG A 123 -10.08 -18.67 28.74
CA ARG A 123 -10.71 -18.53 30.05
C ARG A 123 -10.65 -19.86 30.82
N ASP A 124 -11.00 -19.80 32.07
CA ASP A 124 -11.08 -20.97 32.92
C ASP A 124 -12.02 -22.01 32.30
N TYR A 125 -11.63 -23.26 32.38
CA TYR A 125 -12.33 -24.40 31.81
C TYR A 125 -12.35 -24.52 30.28
N HIS A 126 -11.65 -23.65 29.57
CA HIS A 126 -11.49 -23.84 28.13
C HIS A 126 -10.56 -25.02 27.82
N THR A 127 -10.85 -25.66 26.70
CA THR A 127 -10.01 -26.71 26.11
C THR A 127 -9.28 -26.14 24.91
N LEU A 128 -8.01 -26.44 24.82
CA LEU A 128 -7.12 -25.92 23.78
C LEU A 128 -6.44 -27.11 23.06
N LEU A 129 -6.39 -27.04 21.75
CA LEU A 129 -5.69 -28.00 20.89
C LEU A 129 -4.37 -27.43 20.44
N VAL A 130 -3.27 -28.08 20.77
CA VAL A 130 -1.91 -27.65 20.38
C VAL A 130 -1.57 -28.30 19.06
N CYS A 131 -1.61 -27.52 17.99
CA CYS A 131 -1.41 -28.02 16.62
C CYS A 131 0.03 -28.46 16.37
N GLY A 132 0.20 -29.65 15.78
CA GLY A 132 1.53 -30.14 15.42
C GLY A 132 2.36 -30.73 16.56
N VAL A 133 1.82 -30.75 17.77
CA VAL A 133 2.42 -31.47 18.90
C VAL A 133 1.60 -32.73 19.17
N SER A 134 2.21 -33.89 19.03
CA SER A 134 1.52 -35.18 19.20
C SER A 134 1.14 -35.40 20.64
N GLY A 135 -0.09 -35.84 20.85
CA GLY A 135 -0.58 -36.34 22.14
C GLY A 135 -0.08 -37.76 22.42
N TYR A 136 -0.37 -38.20 23.60
CA TYR A 136 -0.01 -39.53 24.09
C TYR A 136 -1.22 -40.45 24.16
N GLU A 137 -1.00 -41.76 24.06
CA GLU A 137 -1.99 -42.77 24.34
C GLU A 137 -2.40 -42.75 25.84
N PRO A 138 -3.50 -43.42 26.23
CA PRO A 138 -3.91 -43.47 27.63
C PRO A 138 -2.88 -44.02 28.62
N ASP A 139 -1.89 -44.77 28.13
CA ASP A 139 -0.74 -45.23 28.88
C ASP A 139 0.24 -44.12 29.29
N GLY A 140 0.19 -42.97 28.58
CA GLY A 140 1.02 -41.79 28.81
C GLY A 140 2.48 -41.94 28.40
N SER A 141 2.86 -43.04 27.79
CA SER A 141 4.24 -43.32 27.34
C SER A 141 4.37 -43.34 25.81
N THR A 142 3.33 -43.78 25.13
CA THR A 142 3.33 -43.94 23.66
C THR A 142 2.75 -42.68 22.99
N LEU A 143 3.54 -42.06 22.10
CA LEU A 143 3.04 -40.97 21.28
C LEU A 143 2.12 -41.47 20.18
N THR A 144 1.04 -40.75 19.94
CA THR A 144 0.08 -41.04 18.87
C THR A 144 0.29 -40.06 17.72
N PRO A 145 0.95 -40.48 16.64
CA PRO A 145 1.12 -39.63 15.47
C PRO A 145 -0.24 -39.23 14.86
N GLY A 146 -0.40 -37.95 14.55
CA GLY A 146 -1.63 -37.42 13.95
C GLY A 146 -2.78 -37.10 14.94
N LYS A 147 -2.59 -37.31 16.21
CA LYS A 147 -3.51 -36.89 17.27
C LYS A 147 -2.84 -35.80 18.09
N ASP A 148 -3.29 -34.58 17.88
CA ASP A 148 -2.70 -33.42 18.54
C ASP A 148 -2.91 -33.44 20.07
N LEU A 149 -1.98 -32.78 20.77
CA LEU A 149 -2.03 -32.57 22.20
C LEU A 149 -3.18 -31.65 22.57
N MET A 150 -4.03 -32.10 23.51
CA MET A 150 -5.12 -31.32 24.09
C MET A 150 -4.76 -30.88 25.50
N ILE A 151 -4.98 -29.62 25.81
CA ILE A 151 -4.73 -29.03 27.12
C ILE A 151 -6.01 -28.39 27.66
N PHE A 152 -6.12 -28.31 28.96
CA PHE A 152 -7.27 -27.76 29.68
C PHE A 152 -6.81 -26.61 30.57
N VAL A 153 -7.49 -25.47 30.48
CA VAL A 153 -7.21 -24.28 31.29
C VAL A 153 -7.85 -24.41 32.66
N THR A 154 -7.05 -24.33 33.70
CA THR A 154 -7.52 -24.44 35.09
C THR A 154 -7.58 -23.11 35.82
N GLY A 155 -6.97 -22.07 35.29
CA GLY A 155 -6.89 -20.76 35.90
C GLY A 155 -5.92 -19.87 35.18
N ARG A 156 -5.60 -18.77 35.81
CA ARG A 156 -4.67 -17.74 35.23
C ARG A 156 -3.56 -17.43 36.23
N ASP A 157 -2.35 -17.28 35.72
CA ASP A 157 -1.23 -16.85 36.55
C ASP A 157 -1.32 -15.33 36.79
N ALA A 158 -1.32 -14.94 38.05
CA ALA A 158 -1.48 -13.55 38.47
C ALA A 158 -0.28 -12.65 38.08
N ALA A 159 0.92 -13.24 37.91
CA ALA A 159 2.13 -12.48 37.62
C ALA A 159 2.28 -12.19 36.12
N SER A 160 2.04 -13.19 35.29
CA SER A 160 2.24 -13.07 33.84
C SER A 160 0.95 -12.85 33.05
N GLY A 161 -0.22 -13.08 33.66
CA GLY A 161 -1.52 -13.03 32.97
C GLY A 161 -1.76 -14.20 32.02
N ASN A 162 -0.82 -15.13 31.92
CA ASN A 162 -0.94 -16.31 31.05
C ASN A 162 -1.86 -17.39 31.65
N PRO A 163 -2.52 -18.21 30.82
CA PRO A 163 -3.33 -19.30 31.31
C PRO A 163 -2.49 -20.42 31.97
N VAL A 164 -2.97 -20.91 33.08
CA VAL A 164 -2.44 -22.11 33.74
C VAL A 164 -3.19 -23.32 33.20
N CYS A 165 -2.45 -24.26 32.62
CA CYS A 165 -2.99 -25.38 31.87
C CYS A 165 -2.61 -26.73 32.47
N ARG A 166 -3.42 -27.72 32.15
CA ARG A 166 -3.12 -29.15 32.38
C ARG A 166 -3.27 -29.91 31.07
N ALA A 167 -2.38 -30.86 30.84
CA ALA A 167 -2.50 -31.73 29.67
C ALA A 167 -3.61 -32.76 29.89
N VAL A 168 -4.43 -33.00 28.87
CA VAL A 168 -5.50 -34.03 28.88
C VAL A 168 -4.96 -35.34 28.34
N ASN A 169 -4.26 -35.34 27.24
CA ASN A 169 -3.59 -36.49 26.64
C ASN A 169 -2.06 -36.31 26.61
N GLY A 170 -1.50 -35.84 27.71
CA GLY A 170 -0.06 -35.62 27.89
C GLY A 170 0.71 -36.85 28.41
N PRO A 171 2.02 -36.69 28.63
CA PRO A 171 2.86 -37.74 29.16
C PRO A 171 2.45 -38.08 30.61
N LYS A 172 2.59 -39.35 31.00
CA LYS A 172 2.31 -39.84 32.36
C LYS A 172 3.47 -40.69 32.86
N SER A 173 3.66 -40.69 34.17
CA SER A 173 4.65 -41.57 34.81
C SER A 173 4.14 -43.03 34.95
N SER A 174 2.81 -43.22 34.96
CA SER A 174 2.16 -44.54 34.95
C SER A 174 0.74 -44.39 34.39
N ALA A 175 0.10 -45.48 33.97
CA ALA A 175 -1.25 -45.45 33.38
C ALA A 175 -2.32 -44.83 34.30
N SER A 176 -2.15 -44.91 35.60
CA SER A 176 -3.06 -44.32 36.60
C SER A 176 -2.65 -42.92 37.06
N ALA A 177 -1.48 -42.41 36.63
CA ALA A 177 -1.02 -41.10 37.02
C ALA A 177 -1.73 -40.00 36.22
N GLN A 178 -1.73 -38.80 36.77
CA GLN A 178 -2.14 -37.60 36.04
C GLN A 178 -1.08 -37.24 34.99
N CYS A 179 -1.52 -36.57 33.92
CA CYS A 179 -0.60 -36.09 32.91
C CYS A 179 0.37 -35.07 33.48
N SER A 180 1.63 -35.21 33.14
CA SER A 180 2.69 -34.24 33.44
C SER A 180 2.81 -33.18 32.34
N THR A 181 3.63 -32.17 32.56
CA THR A 181 3.84 -31.07 31.62
C THR A 181 4.46 -31.57 30.30
N PRO A 182 3.80 -31.42 29.16
CA PRO A 182 4.35 -31.76 27.85
C PRO A 182 5.32 -30.70 27.36
N ALA A 183 6.21 -31.07 26.43
CA ALA A 183 7.03 -30.08 25.69
C ALA A 183 6.18 -29.44 24.61
N ILE A 184 6.18 -28.09 24.58
CA ILE A 184 5.49 -27.31 23.54
C ILE A 184 6.50 -26.30 22.99
N PRO A 185 6.85 -26.34 21.69
CA PRO A 185 7.77 -25.39 21.09
C PRO A 185 7.20 -23.96 21.04
N ALA A 186 8.06 -22.95 21.05
CA ALA A 186 7.67 -21.57 20.75
C ALA A 186 7.14 -21.46 19.31
N GLY A 187 6.24 -20.52 19.07
CA GLY A 187 5.62 -20.33 17.75
C GLY A 187 4.51 -21.34 17.40
N THR A 188 4.27 -22.33 18.25
CA THR A 188 3.21 -23.33 18.05
C THR A 188 1.84 -22.65 18.03
N LYS A 189 0.98 -23.05 17.08
CA LYS A 189 -0.40 -22.57 17.00
C LYS A 189 -1.29 -23.43 17.91
N VAL A 190 -2.09 -22.76 18.69
CA VAL A 190 -3.04 -23.37 19.62
C VAL A 190 -4.44 -22.94 19.23
N LYS A 191 -5.35 -23.90 19.06
CA LYS A 191 -6.75 -23.64 18.72
C LYS A 191 -7.63 -23.71 19.96
N LEU A 192 -8.45 -22.70 20.14
CA LEU A 192 -9.49 -22.68 21.13
C LEU A 192 -10.63 -23.63 20.68
N LEU A 193 -10.99 -24.60 21.46
CA LEU A 193 -12.09 -25.52 21.14
C LEU A 193 -13.38 -25.04 21.80
N GLY A 194 -13.55 -25.29 23.03
CA GLY A 194 -14.71 -24.93 23.79
C GLY A 194 -14.40 -25.12 25.28
N ASN A 195 -15.41 -25.15 26.12
CA ASN A 195 -15.24 -25.37 27.54
C ASN A 195 -15.62 -26.82 27.94
N ALA A 196 -15.05 -27.29 29.02
CA ALA A 196 -15.39 -28.58 29.66
C ALA A 196 -15.61 -28.32 31.13
N LEU A 197 -16.83 -28.58 31.60
CA LEU A 197 -17.26 -28.31 32.95
C LEU A 197 -17.30 -29.58 33.76
N TYR A 198 -17.14 -29.50 35.09
CA TYR A 198 -17.39 -30.60 35.97
C TYR A 198 -18.90 -30.74 36.31
N GLU A 199 -19.30 -31.88 36.75
CA GLU A 199 -20.70 -32.34 36.87
C GLU A 199 -21.65 -31.34 37.54
N THR A 200 -21.19 -30.64 38.57
CA THR A 200 -22.04 -29.74 39.36
C THR A 200 -21.90 -28.27 38.96
N GLN A 201 -21.03 -27.96 38.02
CA GLN A 201 -20.74 -26.57 37.59
C GLN A 201 -21.80 -26.08 36.61
N LYS A 202 -22.37 -24.91 36.89
CA LYS A 202 -23.33 -24.22 36.02
C LYS A 202 -22.84 -22.85 35.53
N GLU A 203 -21.92 -22.25 36.27
CA GLU A 203 -21.41 -20.90 35.97
C GLU A 203 -20.06 -20.97 35.27
N VAL A 204 -19.94 -20.22 34.22
CA VAL A 204 -18.72 -20.04 33.43
C VAL A 204 -18.51 -18.54 33.33
N ASP A 205 -17.27 -18.09 33.25
CA ASP A 205 -16.96 -16.69 32.98
C ASP A 205 -17.63 -16.21 31.70
N PRO A 206 -18.36 -15.07 31.72
CA PRO A 206 -19.10 -14.61 30.57
C PRO A 206 -18.17 -14.22 29.46
N ASP A 207 -18.41 -14.70 28.25
CA ASP A 207 -17.79 -14.20 27.04
C ASP A 207 -18.48 -12.91 26.64
N LEU A 208 -17.79 -11.78 26.88
CA LEU A 208 -18.28 -10.47 26.52
C LEU A 208 -17.40 -9.90 25.41
N ILE A 209 -17.96 -9.82 24.21
CA ILE A 209 -17.34 -9.14 23.08
C ILE A 209 -17.90 -7.72 23.08
N ILE A 210 -17.05 -6.75 23.36
CA ILE A 210 -17.41 -5.35 23.37
C ILE A 210 -17.10 -4.75 22.00
N PRO A 211 -18.10 -4.10 21.34
CA PRO A 211 -17.84 -3.39 20.09
C PRO A 211 -16.75 -2.34 20.28
N GLN A 212 -15.77 -2.37 19.41
CA GLN A 212 -14.68 -1.38 19.37
C GLN A 212 -15.10 -0.20 18.50
N PRO A 213 -15.06 1.05 19.02
CA PRO A 213 -15.33 2.22 18.21
C PRO A 213 -14.15 2.52 17.29
N SER A 214 -14.44 2.77 16.03
CA SER A 214 -13.49 3.32 15.07
C SER A 214 -13.98 4.69 14.62
N LEU A 215 -13.15 5.70 14.79
CA LEU A 215 -13.48 7.08 14.46
C LEU A 215 -13.01 7.41 13.04
N VAL A 216 -13.89 7.99 12.24
CA VAL A 216 -13.61 8.48 10.89
C VAL A 216 -13.83 9.98 10.86
N TYR A 217 -12.86 10.72 10.32
CA TYR A 217 -12.98 12.16 10.08
C TYR A 217 -13.34 12.43 8.62
N LEU A 218 -14.30 13.33 8.42
CA LEU A 218 -14.66 13.81 7.09
C LEU A 218 -13.83 15.03 6.75
N GLN A 219 -13.20 15.02 5.59
CA GLN A 219 -12.37 16.12 5.11
C GLN A 219 -13.17 17.04 4.19
N LYS A 220 -13.13 18.33 4.48
CA LYS A 220 -13.66 19.36 3.59
C LYS A 220 -12.64 19.62 2.48
N ARG A 221 -13.03 19.41 1.25
CA ARG A 221 -12.22 19.69 0.05
C ARG A 221 -12.92 20.69 -0.81
N GLY A 222 -12.18 21.56 -1.44
CA GLY A 222 -12.74 22.56 -2.33
C GLY A 222 -11.79 22.97 -3.43
N MET A 223 -12.32 23.44 -4.52
CA MET A 223 -11.61 24.16 -5.55
C MET A 223 -12.25 25.51 -5.78
N ASN A 224 -11.46 26.47 -6.24
CA ASN A 224 -11.93 27.80 -6.57
C ASN A 224 -11.22 28.29 -7.82
N GLN A 225 -11.96 28.96 -8.67
CA GLN A 225 -11.49 29.52 -9.91
C GLN A 225 -12.08 30.93 -10.05
N ILE A 226 -11.23 31.89 -10.33
CA ILE A 226 -11.61 33.29 -10.55
C ILE A 226 -11.24 33.65 -11.99
N VAL A 227 -12.22 34.13 -12.74
CA VAL A 227 -12.03 34.57 -14.11
C VAL A 227 -12.53 36.01 -14.23
N SER A 228 -11.70 36.92 -14.74
CA SER A 228 -12.07 38.31 -14.94
C SER A 228 -12.95 38.45 -16.19
N ASP A 229 -13.89 39.39 -16.13
CA ASP A 229 -14.77 39.73 -17.25
C ASP A 229 -13.97 40.22 -18.44
N TYR A 230 -12.82 40.88 -18.17
CA TYR A 230 -11.86 41.34 -19.19
C TYR A 230 -11.28 40.17 -19.99
N PHE A 231 -10.90 39.06 -19.33
CA PHE A 231 -10.42 37.85 -19.99
C PHE A 231 -11.45 37.23 -20.93
N GLU A 232 -12.73 37.28 -20.56
CA GLU A 232 -13.82 36.76 -21.42
C GLU A 232 -14.05 37.62 -22.65
N ALA A 233 -13.97 38.94 -22.51
CA ALA A 233 -14.21 39.89 -23.59
C ALA A 233 -13.10 39.96 -24.62
N GLN A 234 -11.87 39.54 -24.31
CA GLN A 234 -10.73 39.62 -25.21
C GLN A 234 -10.79 38.60 -26.36
N LYS A 235 -10.37 39.04 -27.54
CA LYS A 235 -10.10 38.18 -28.69
C LYS A 235 -8.86 37.31 -28.36
N LYS A 236 -9.01 36.02 -28.39
CA LYS A 236 -7.96 35.05 -28.06
C LYS A 236 -7.42 34.41 -29.33
N HIS A 237 -6.12 34.18 -29.36
CA HIS A 237 -5.46 33.47 -30.48
C HIS A 237 -5.86 31.99 -30.53
N ILE A 238 -6.11 31.38 -29.37
CA ILE A 238 -6.55 30.01 -29.23
C ILE A 238 -7.96 30.03 -28.60
N HIS A 239 -8.83 29.13 -29.05
CA HIS A 239 -10.17 29.01 -28.50
C HIS A 239 -10.12 28.41 -27.08
N PHE A 240 -9.75 29.27 -26.10
CA PHE A 240 -9.67 28.90 -24.68
C PHE A 240 -10.75 29.62 -23.89
N THR A 241 -11.77 28.87 -23.50
CA THR A 241 -12.98 29.41 -22.84
C THR A 241 -12.95 29.20 -21.34
N GLN A 242 -13.78 29.94 -20.60
CA GLN A 242 -13.99 29.73 -19.17
C GLN A 242 -14.45 28.29 -18.87
N ALA A 243 -15.26 27.69 -19.74
CA ALA A 243 -15.69 26.31 -19.59
C ALA A 243 -14.50 25.32 -19.61
N MET A 244 -13.51 25.54 -20.48
CA MET A 244 -12.32 24.70 -20.54
C MET A 244 -11.44 24.85 -19.28
N ILE A 245 -11.35 26.07 -18.74
CA ILE A 245 -10.65 26.30 -17.47
C ILE A 245 -11.36 25.59 -16.34
N ALA A 246 -12.71 25.67 -16.28
CA ALA A 246 -13.50 24.99 -15.28
C ALA A 246 -13.34 23.47 -15.34
N GLU A 247 -13.42 22.90 -16.53
CA GLU A 247 -13.22 21.46 -16.74
C GLU A 247 -11.82 21.02 -16.27
N GLN A 248 -10.77 21.79 -16.58
CA GLN A 248 -9.42 21.53 -16.12
C GLN A 248 -9.31 21.60 -14.59
N ALA A 249 -9.95 22.56 -13.96
CA ALA A 249 -9.97 22.71 -12.51
C ALA A 249 -10.68 21.54 -11.84
N ILE A 250 -11.80 21.08 -12.42
CA ILE A 250 -12.56 19.90 -11.92
C ILE A 250 -11.70 18.63 -12.02
N LEU A 251 -11.00 18.43 -13.14
CA LEU A 251 -10.11 17.28 -13.30
C LEU A 251 -8.97 17.30 -12.27
N ASN A 252 -8.36 18.45 -12.04
CA ASN A 252 -7.33 18.62 -11.02
C ASN A 252 -7.88 18.37 -9.61
N PHE A 253 -9.08 18.85 -9.32
CA PHE A 253 -9.76 18.60 -8.05
C PHE A 253 -10.03 17.11 -7.82
N LYS A 254 -10.54 16.41 -8.83
CA LYS A 254 -10.75 14.95 -8.76
C LYS A 254 -9.45 14.19 -8.54
N ARG A 255 -8.37 14.54 -9.23
CA ARG A 255 -7.05 13.92 -9.05
C ARG A 255 -6.46 14.18 -7.66
N ALA A 256 -6.55 15.42 -7.19
CA ALA A 256 -6.11 15.76 -5.83
C ALA A 256 -6.94 15.01 -4.79
N GLY A 257 -8.26 14.92 -5.01
CA GLY A 257 -9.16 14.13 -4.18
C GLY A 257 -8.78 12.65 -4.15
N ASN A 258 -8.50 12.06 -5.30
CA ASN A 258 -8.10 10.65 -5.39
C ASN A 258 -6.78 10.38 -4.63
N ARG A 259 -5.80 11.27 -4.74
CA ARG A 259 -4.55 11.16 -3.94
C ARG A 259 -4.80 11.24 -2.45
N THR A 260 -5.68 12.14 -2.02
CA THR A 260 -6.07 12.25 -0.61
C THR A 260 -6.80 11.00 -0.12
N LEU A 261 -7.68 10.42 -0.92
CA LEU A 261 -8.38 9.18 -0.59
C LEU A 261 -7.43 7.98 -0.47
N TRP A 262 -6.30 7.99 -1.19
CA TRP A 262 -5.29 6.94 -1.06
C TRP A 262 -4.35 7.14 0.13
N ALA A 263 -3.75 8.34 0.25
CA ALA A 263 -2.59 8.58 1.12
C ALA A 263 -2.87 9.50 2.31
N GLY A 264 -4.11 10.00 2.47
CA GLY A 264 -4.47 10.90 3.55
C GLY A 264 -4.15 10.32 4.93
N GLN A 265 -3.74 11.19 5.86
CA GLN A 265 -3.49 10.80 7.25
C GLN A 265 -4.64 11.30 8.12
N LYS A 266 -5.13 10.44 8.99
CA LYS A 266 -6.18 10.79 9.96
C LYS A 266 -5.70 11.84 10.94
N GLY A 267 -6.44 12.94 11.05
CA GLY A 267 -6.05 13.99 11.97
C GLY A 267 -7.12 15.04 12.19
N LYS A 268 -7.00 15.77 13.29
CA LYS A 268 -7.80 16.94 13.63
C LYS A 268 -6.84 18.04 14.11
N LEU A 269 -6.86 19.16 13.43
CA LEU A 269 -5.99 20.30 13.72
C LEU A 269 -6.82 21.50 14.12
N ASN A 270 -6.39 22.19 15.18
CA ASN A 270 -6.97 23.47 15.55
C ASN A 270 -6.09 24.58 14.96
N VAL A 271 -6.65 25.36 14.05
CA VAL A 271 -5.95 26.43 13.33
C VAL A 271 -6.60 27.76 13.69
N ASN A 272 -5.77 28.73 14.05
CA ASN A 272 -6.24 30.10 14.27
C ASN A 272 -6.29 30.84 12.93
N VAL A 273 -7.50 31.04 12.42
CA VAL A 273 -7.74 31.73 11.14
C VAL A 273 -7.94 33.21 11.40
N PRO A 274 -7.17 34.12 10.74
CA PRO A 274 -7.41 35.55 10.83
C PRO A 274 -8.86 35.87 10.48
N LYS A 275 -9.55 36.68 11.27
CA LYS A 275 -10.97 37.07 11.18
C LYS A 275 -12.01 36.04 11.65
N LEU A 276 -11.70 34.75 11.76
CA LEU A 276 -12.67 33.71 12.13
C LEU A 276 -12.35 33.04 13.48
N GLY A 277 -11.18 33.33 14.07
CA GLY A 277 -10.73 32.71 15.31
C GLY A 277 -10.28 31.26 15.13
N GLN A 278 -10.36 30.48 16.20
CA GLN A 278 -9.97 29.08 16.18
C GLN A 278 -10.96 28.24 15.40
N GLN A 279 -10.46 27.47 14.42
CA GLN A 279 -11.23 26.57 13.59
C GLN A 279 -10.62 25.18 13.57
N PHE A 280 -11.45 24.16 13.57
CA PHE A 280 -10.99 22.77 13.42
C PHE A 280 -10.92 22.39 11.95
N VAL A 281 -9.78 21.83 11.56
CA VAL A 281 -9.58 21.23 10.24
C VAL A 281 -9.47 19.72 10.42
N TYR A 282 -10.30 18.99 9.70
CA TYR A 282 -10.38 17.54 9.75
C TYR A 282 -9.69 16.94 8.53
N PHE A 283 -8.91 15.89 8.75
CA PHE A 283 -8.21 15.14 7.72
C PHE A 283 -8.73 13.71 7.69
N THR A 284 -9.16 13.26 6.51
CA THR A 284 -9.65 11.89 6.33
C THR A 284 -8.49 10.90 6.28
N GLU A 285 -8.75 9.70 6.77
CA GLU A 285 -7.81 8.58 6.66
C GLU A 285 -7.86 7.99 5.25
N GLY A 286 -6.72 7.92 4.60
CA GLY A 286 -6.59 7.29 3.29
C GLY A 286 -6.83 5.78 3.34
N VAL A 287 -7.31 5.25 2.23
CA VAL A 287 -7.61 3.81 2.09
C VAL A 287 -6.40 2.95 2.43
N ARG A 288 -5.18 3.37 2.07
CA ARG A 288 -3.93 2.65 2.40
C ARG A 288 -3.79 2.32 3.88
N TRP A 289 -4.19 3.21 4.76
CA TRP A 289 -4.01 3.07 6.20
C TRP A 289 -5.16 2.35 6.90
N GLN A 290 -6.25 2.09 6.18
CA GLN A 290 -7.42 1.37 6.70
C GLN A 290 -7.31 -0.15 6.53
N PHE A 291 -6.35 -0.65 5.76
CA PHE A 291 -6.13 -2.08 5.58
C PHE A 291 -5.65 -2.73 6.87
N LYS A 292 -6.31 -3.79 7.28
CA LYS A 292 -5.91 -4.60 8.44
C LYS A 292 -5.02 -5.78 8.07
N ARG A 293 -5.00 -6.15 6.78
CA ARG A 293 -4.20 -7.26 6.25
C ARG A 293 -3.25 -6.73 5.20
N GLU A 294 -1.99 -7.12 5.31
CA GLU A 294 -0.96 -6.81 4.33
C GLU A 294 -0.36 -8.11 3.82
N LEU A 295 -0.20 -8.21 2.52
CA LEU A 295 0.53 -9.27 1.85
C LEU A 295 1.81 -8.68 1.30
N GLN A 296 2.93 -8.98 1.93
CA GLN A 296 4.22 -8.61 1.38
C GLN A 296 4.55 -9.50 0.19
N HIS A 297 4.85 -8.87 -0.92
CA HIS A 297 5.21 -9.52 -2.16
C HIS A 297 6.68 -9.29 -2.47
N THR A 298 7.43 -10.37 -2.63
CA THR A 298 8.83 -10.35 -3.02
C THR A 298 9.01 -11.16 -4.32
N GLY A 299 9.83 -10.65 -5.23
CA GLY A 299 10.10 -11.26 -6.53
C GLY A 299 8.88 -11.33 -7.46
N LYS A 300 8.95 -12.08 -8.54
CA LYS A 300 7.92 -12.14 -9.58
C LYS A 300 6.62 -12.80 -9.11
N TRP A 301 5.51 -12.34 -9.64
CA TRP A 301 4.21 -12.98 -9.44
C TRP A 301 4.14 -14.33 -10.12
N SER A 302 3.47 -15.26 -9.47
CA SER A 302 3.17 -16.59 -9.99
C SER A 302 1.71 -16.94 -9.77
N ILE A 303 1.23 -17.96 -10.46
CA ILE A 303 -0.14 -18.48 -10.28
C ILE A 303 -0.37 -18.91 -8.82
N GLU A 304 0.61 -19.54 -8.19
CA GLU A 304 0.53 -19.96 -6.79
C GLU A 304 0.29 -18.79 -5.84
N LYS A 305 0.96 -17.65 -6.09
CA LYS A 305 0.76 -16.41 -5.31
C LYS A 305 -0.64 -15.82 -5.54
N LEU A 306 -1.17 -15.88 -6.76
CA LEU A 306 -2.55 -15.46 -7.05
C LEU A 306 -3.58 -16.35 -6.36
N ILE A 307 -3.38 -17.66 -6.37
CA ILE A 307 -4.24 -18.61 -5.65
C ILE A 307 -4.16 -18.36 -4.15
N ALA A 308 -2.96 -18.12 -3.62
CA ALA A 308 -2.77 -17.78 -2.20
C ALA A 308 -3.47 -16.47 -1.82
N LEU A 309 -3.40 -15.45 -2.68
CA LEU A 309 -4.11 -14.18 -2.51
C LEU A 309 -5.63 -14.40 -2.51
N ALA A 310 -6.14 -15.14 -3.49
CA ALA A 310 -7.56 -15.47 -3.58
C ALA A 310 -8.01 -16.28 -2.35
N LYS A 311 -7.24 -17.27 -1.94
CA LYS A 311 -7.49 -18.04 -0.73
C LYS A 311 -7.53 -17.13 0.51
N LEU A 312 -6.58 -16.21 0.66
CA LEU A 312 -6.52 -15.31 1.80
C LEU A 312 -7.72 -14.34 1.83
N PHE A 313 -8.18 -13.90 0.68
CA PHE A 313 -9.30 -12.97 0.56
C PHE A 313 -10.66 -13.65 0.73
N PHE A 314 -10.87 -14.80 0.09
CA PHE A 314 -12.16 -15.51 0.07
C PHE A 314 -12.31 -16.56 1.17
N THR A 315 -11.40 -16.64 2.14
CA THR A 315 -11.55 -17.51 3.32
C THR A 315 -11.88 -16.66 4.55
N GLY A 316 -13.00 -16.97 5.18
CA GLY A 316 -13.49 -16.26 6.35
C GLY A 316 -15.01 -16.24 6.37
N GLU A 317 -15.61 -15.76 7.45
CA GLU A 317 -17.07 -15.73 7.59
C GLU A 317 -17.72 -14.52 6.89
N ASP A 318 -16.97 -13.42 6.74
CA ASP A 318 -17.47 -12.16 6.18
C ASP A 318 -16.83 -11.84 4.82
N VAL A 319 -16.98 -12.76 3.88
CA VAL A 319 -16.31 -12.66 2.57
C VAL A 319 -17.25 -12.09 1.52
N PRO A 320 -16.86 -11.01 0.82
CA PRO A 320 -17.59 -10.54 -0.34
C PRO A 320 -17.48 -11.55 -1.49
N LYS A 321 -18.50 -11.58 -2.35
CA LYS A 321 -18.52 -12.49 -3.50
C LYS A 321 -17.59 -12.05 -4.62
N THR A 322 -17.35 -10.76 -4.73
CA THR A 322 -16.52 -10.14 -5.77
C THR A 322 -15.47 -9.27 -5.14
N ALA A 323 -14.30 -9.29 -5.72
CA ALA A 323 -13.18 -8.47 -5.31
C ALA A 323 -12.68 -7.60 -6.46
N LEU A 324 -12.30 -6.37 -6.14
CA LEU A 324 -11.64 -5.47 -7.07
C LEU A 324 -10.19 -5.28 -6.65
N LEU A 325 -9.28 -5.62 -7.54
CA LEU A 325 -7.86 -5.33 -7.38
C LEU A 325 -7.53 -4.03 -8.11
N LEU A 326 -7.22 -3.00 -7.34
CA LEU A 326 -6.65 -1.75 -7.85
C LEU A 326 -5.14 -1.85 -7.78
N ALA A 327 -4.47 -1.83 -8.91
CA ALA A 327 -3.04 -2.11 -8.97
C ALA A 327 -2.26 -1.03 -9.71
N GLY A 328 -1.01 -0.82 -9.28
CA GLY A 328 -0.03 0.00 -9.98
C GLY A 328 0.48 -0.67 -11.26
N LYS A 329 1.17 0.09 -12.10
CA LYS A 329 1.61 -0.37 -13.44
C LYS A 329 2.53 -1.59 -13.39
N ASN A 330 3.50 -1.61 -12.46
CA ASN A 330 4.50 -2.69 -12.38
C ASN A 330 3.84 -4.00 -11.89
N LEU A 331 2.96 -3.90 -10.89
CA LEU A 331 2.20 -5.06 -10.41
C LEU A 331 1.34 -5.65 -11.52
N LEU A 332 0.70 -4.81 -12.35
CA LEU A 332 -0.08 -5.27 -13.50
C LEU A 332 0.79 -5.94 -14.57
N GLU A 333 1.96 -5.39 -14.85
CA GLU A 333 2.93 -5.98 -15.78
C GLU A 333 3.35 -7.37 -15.32
N GLU A 334 3.72 -7.54 -14.07
CA GLU A 334 4.08 -8.84 -13.51
C GLU A 334 2.94 -9.85 -13.59
N ILE A 335 1.71 -9.43 -13.30
CA ILE A 335 0.53 -10.29 -13.40
C ILE A 335 0.28 -10.70 -14.86
N GLN A 336 0.46 -9.81 -15.82
CA GLN A 336 0.31 -10.12 -17.25
C GLN A 336 1.39 -11.07 -17.78
N CYS A 337 2.58 -11.06 -17.20
CA CYS A 337 3.66 -11.96 -17.57
C CYS A 337 3.51 -13.39 -17.05
N ILE A 338 2.48 -13.69 -16.27
CA ILE A 338 2.24 -15.04 -15.75
C ILE A 338 1.79 -15.98 -16.87
N ASP A 339 2.41 -17.15 -16.95
CA ASP A 339 2.02 -18.21 -17.89
C ASP A 339 0.82 -19.01 -17.36
N PHE A 340 -0.37 -18.68 -17.87
CA PHE A 340 -1.62 -19.36 -17.52
C PHE A 340 -1.88 -20.67 -18.28
N SER A 341 -1.08 -21.00 -19.26
CA SER A 341 -1.30 -22.19 -20.10
C SER A 341 -1.23 -23.51 -19.33
N LYS A 342 -0.55 -23.51 -18.20
CA LYS A 342 -0.38 -24.69 -17.33
C LYS A 342 -1.51 -24.90 -16.32
N HIS A 343 -2.40 -23.93 -16.18
CA HIS A 343 -3.47 -23.89 -15.19
C HIS A 343 -4.80 -23.51 -15.83
N PRO A 344 -5.44 -24.44 -16.55
CA PRO A 344 -6.71 -24.18 -17.26
C PRO A 344 -7.89 -23.88 -16.31
N GLU A 345 -7.73 -24.16 -15.02
CA GLU A 345 -8.70 -23.83 -13.97
C GLU A 345 -8.82 -22.31 -13.70
N ILE A 346 -7.82 -21.53 -14.11
CA ILE A 346 -7.85 -20.08 -14.00
C ILE A 346 -8.23 -19.51 -15.37
N GLN A 347 -9.42 -18.94 -15.46
CA GLN A 347 -9.89 -18.32 -16.70
C GLN A 347 -9.70 -16.81 -16.64
N ILE A 348 -8.98 -16.30 -17.62
CA ILE A 348 -8.92 -14.85 -17.86
C ILE A 348 -10.13 -14.46 -18.69
N ILE A 349 -11.06 -13.75 -18.08
CA ILE A 349 -12.21 -13.18 -18.80
C ILE A 349 -11.82 -11.77 -19.23
N SER A 350 -11.49 -11.62 -20.52
CA SER A 350 -11.32 -10.29 -21.11
C SER A 350 -12.70 -9.63 -21.24
N LYS A 351 -13.03 -8.75 -20.29
CA LYS A 351 -14.13 -7.81 -20.47
C LYS A 351 -13.58 -6.57 -21.20
N GLN A 352 -14.37 -5.93 -22.05
CA GLN A 352 -14.01 -4.66 -22.71
C GLN A 352 -13.73 -3.56 -21.68
N ASN A 353 -12.51 -3.53 -21.12
CA ASN A 353 -12.13 -2.67 -19.98
C ASN A 353 -12.96 -2.92 -18.71
N PRO A 354 -12.45 -3.53 -17.69
CA PRO A 354 -11.10 -3.91 -17.32
C PRO A 354 -10.80 -5.39 -17.59
N ILE A 355 -9.52 -5.76 -17.46
CA ILE A 355 -9.09 -7.17 -17.47
C ILE A 355 -9.68 -7.82 -16.22
N GLY A 356 -10.67 -8.70 -16.39
CA GLY A 356 -11.27 -9.45 -15.30
C GLY A 356 -10.64 -10.84 -15.19
N TRP A 357 -10.44 -11.29 -13.98
CA TRP A 357 -9.91 -12.61 -13.67
C TRP A 357 -10.94 -13.38 -12.85
N SER A 358 -11.28 -14.58 -13.28
CA SER A 358 -12.09 -15.46 -12.47
C SER A 358 -11.22 -16.61 -11.97
N VAL A 359 -11.11 -16.73 -10.66
CA VAL A 359 -10.58 -17.92 -10.01
C VAL A 359 -11.78 -18.76 -9.64
N THR A 360 -12.14 -19.71 -10.47
CA THR A 360 -13.39 -20.48 -10.43
C THR A 360 -13.67 -21.19 -9.10
N VAL A 361 -12.66 -21.46 -8.28
CA VAL A 361 -12.81 -22.19 -7.00
C VAL A 361 -13.09 -21.24 -5.83
N PHE A 362 -12.52 -20.05 -5.82
CA PHE A 362 -12.62 -19.14 -4.65
C PHE A 362 -13.52 -17.93 -4.90
N GLY A 363 -13.62 -17.45 -6.12
CA GLY A 363 -14.40 -16.27 -6.47
C GLY A 363 -13.81 -15.47 -7.63
N ASP A 364 -14.47 -14.38 -7.98
CA ASP A 364 -14.08 -13.50 -9.08
C ASP A 364 -13.29 -12.32 -8.58
N ILE A 365 -12.15 -12.03 -9.21
CA ILE A 365 -11.31 -10.86 -8.95
C ILE A 365 -11.30 -10.00 -10.21
N ASP A 366 -11.88 -8.82 -10.14
CA ASP A 366 -11.76 -7.81 -11.20
C ASP A 366 -10.48 -7.01 -10.99
N ILE A 367 -9.67 -6.83 -12.03
CA ILE A 367 -8.42 -6.09 -11.96
C ILE A 367 -8.57 -4.77 -12.71
N LYS A 368 -8.18 -3.68 -12.06
CA LYS A 368 -8.21 -2.35 -12.65
C LYS A 368 -6.92 -1.59 -12.33
N ARG A 369 -6.40 -0.89 -13.33
CA ARG A 369 -5.26 0.01 -13.15
C ARG A 369 -5.68 1.25 -12.34
N GLU A 370 -4.83 1.65 -11.40
CA GLU A 370 -4.97 2.90 -10.63
C GLU A 370 -3.71 3.77 -10.81
N PRO A 371 -3.71 4.73 -11.73
CA PRO A 371 -2.55 5.58 -12.01
C PRO A 371 -2.10 6.42 -10.82
N THR A 372 -2.98 6.66 -9.85
CA THR A 372 -2.63 7.41 -8.64
C THR A 372 -1.62 6.68 -7.78
N LEU A 373 -1.64 5.34 -7.76
CA LEU A 373 -0.62 4.54 -7.08
C LEU A 373 0.77 4.79 -7.68
N ASP A 374 0.84 4.87 -9.01
CA ASP A 374 2.10 5.19 -9.71
C ASP A 374 2.63 6.57 -9.32
N THR A 375 1.73 7.56 -9.19
CA THR A 375 2.09 8.93 -8.80
C THR A 375 2.56 9.02 -7.35
N LEU A 376 2.03 8.16 -6.47
CA LEU A 376 2.39 8.11 -5.05
C LEU A 376 3.65 7.27 -4.77
N GLY A 377 4.24 6.66 -5.79
CA GLY A 377 5.42 5.79 -5.64
C GLY A 377 5.09 4.36 -5.24
N TRP A 378 3.85 3.91 -5.43
CA TRP A 378 3.38 2.55 -5.10
C TRP A 378 3.09 1.72 -6.35
N SER A 379 3.95 1.82 -7.35
CA SER A 379 3.76 1.15 -8.65
C SER A 379 3.76 -0.39 -8.57
N ASN A 380 4.49 -0.95 -7.59
CA ASN A 380 4.55 -2.40 -7.35
C ASN A 380 3.47 -2.90 -6.39
N SER A 381 2.69 -1.97 -5.84
CA SER A 381 1.69 -2.26 -4.83
C SER A 381 0.28 -2.28 -5.42
N GLY A 382 -0.65 -2.86 -4.67
CA GLY A 382 -2.06 -2.91 -5.05
C GLY A 382 -2.98 -3.09 -3.86
N ALA A 383 -4.25 -2.83 -4.08
CA ALA A 383 -5.29 -2.94 -3.08
C ALA A 383 -6.39 -3.90 -3.55
N LEU A 384 -6.57 -4.99 -2.85
CA LEU A 384 -7.68 -5.91 -3.07
C LEU A 384 -8.84 -5.53 -2.14
N ILE A 385 -9.92 -5.06 -2.73
CA ILE A 385 -11.05 -4.45 -2.02
C ILE A 385 -12.33 -5.22 -2.34
N GLY A 386 -13.12 -5.53 -1.31
CA GLY A 386 -14.49 -6.00 -1.48
C GLY A 386 -15.41 -4.80 -1.74
N GLU A 387 -16.03 -4.74 -2.92
CA GLU A 387 -16.86 -3.61 -3.33
C GLU A 387 -18.05 -3.38 -2.39
N ASP A 388 -18.63 -4.45 -1.85
CA ASP A 388 -19.81 -4.39 -0.97
C ASP A 388 -19.51 -3.81 0.42
N ARG A 389 -18.22 -3.69 0.77
CA ARG A 389 -17.75 -3.27 2.10
C ARG A 389 -17.25 -1.83 2.13
N LEU A 390 -17.48 -1.08 1.07
CA LEU A 390 -17.16 0.34 1.00
C LEU A 390 -18.34 1.19 1.46
N VAL A 391 -18.05 2.20 2.29
CA VAL A 391 -19.02 3.19 2.74
C VAL A 391 -18.49 4.58 2.48
N HIS A 392 -19.27 5.35 1.76
CA HIS A 392 -19.02 6.76 1.51
C HIS A 392 -19.82 7.62 2.49
N TYR A 393 -19.14 8.18 3.49
CA TYR A 393 -19.76 9.14 4.40
C TYR A 393 -19.74 10.53 3.80
N THR A 394 -20.89 11.21 3.81
CA THR A 394 -21.03 12.55 3.25
C THR A 394 -21.74 13.44 4.26
N TYR A 395 -21.07 14.53 4.69
CA TYR A 395 -21.70 15.60 5.49
C TYR A 395 -22.39 16.60 4.58
N SER A 396 -21.66 17.12 3.60
CA SER A 396 -22.18 17.96 2.53
C SER A 396 -21.84 17.33 1.18
N ALA A 397 -22.88 17.07 0.40
CA ALA A 397 -22.69 16.61 -0.97
C ALA A 397 -21.89 17.63 -1.79
N GLU A 398 -21.26 17.14 -2.84
CA GLU A 398 -20.60 17.99 -3.82
C GLU A 398 -21.58 19.03 -4.35
N HIS A 399 -21.26 20.30 -4.16
CA HIS A 399 -22.07 21.40 -4.66
C HIS A 399 -21.18 22.47 -5.28
N GLU A 400 -21.70 23.04 -6.35
CA GLU A 400 -21.07 24.16 -7.06
C GLU A 400 -21.59 25.47 -6.51
N PHE A 401 -20.73 26.46 -6.48
CA PHE A 401 -21.12 27.84 -6.22
C PHE A 401 -20.54 28.77 -7.29
N SER A 402 -21.28 29.83 -7.59
CA SER A 402 -20.88 30.86 -8.54
C SER A 402 -21.25 32.23 -7.97
N ASP A 403 -20.21 32.98 -7.59
CA ASP A 403 -20.37 34.29 -6.98
C ASP A 403 -19.56 35.34 -7.72
N ARG A 404 -20.03 36.59 -7.74
CA ARG A 404 -19.19 37.72 -8.13
C ARG A 404 -18.23 38.08 -7.01
N VAL A 405 -16.97 38.33 -7.34
CA VAL A 405 -15.98 38.76 -6.35
C VAL A 405 -16.30 40.19 -5.94
N GLU A 406 -16.46 40.43 -4.64
CA GLU A 406 -16.76 41.72 -4.11
C GLU A 406 -15.60 42.71 -4.37
N GLY A 407 -15.88 43.82 -5.05
CA GLY A 407 -14.87 44.82 -5.37
C GLY A 407 -14.05 44.55 -6.62
N GLU A 408 -14.30 43.48 -7.35
CA GLU A 408 -13.57 43.12 -8.57
C GLU A 408 -14.54 42.77 -9.72
N GLU A 409 -14.16 43.10 -10.95
CA GLU A 409 -14.87 42.64 -12.16
C GLU A 409 -14.45 41.21 -12.51
N ALA A 410 -14.84 40.27 -11.66
CA ALA A 410 -14.50 38.86 -11.84
C ALA A 410 -15.59 37.95 -11.26
N THR A 411 -15.77 36.81 -11.91
CA THR A 411 -16.69 35.75 -11.47
C THR A 411 -15.88 34.63 -10.83
N ARG A 412 -16.23 34.27 -9.60
CA ARG A 412 -15.69 33.15 -8.89
C ARG A 412 -16.63 31.96 -9.04
N LYS A 413 -16.10 30.85 -9.53
CA LYS A 413 -16.78 29.55 -9.57
C LYS A 413 -15.98 28.56 -8.75
N GLY A 414 -16.64 27.77 -7.98
CA GLY A 414 -15.98 26.77 -7.16
C GLY A 414 -16.87 25.59 -6.86
N MET A 415 -16.24 24.57 -6.31
CA MET A 415 -16.89 23.34 -5.90
C MET A 415 -16.39 22.97 -4.51
N VAL A 416 -17.28 22.52 -3.66
CA VAL A 416 -16.96 22.10 -2.30
C VAL A 416 -17.62 20.76 -2.02
N VAL A 417 -16.89 19.86 -1.39
CA VAL A 417 -17.39 18.57 -0.91
C VAL A 417 -16.85 18.31 0.50
N TRP A 418 -17.64 17.63 1.30
CA TRP A 418 -17.21 17.21 2.63
C TRP A 418 -17.55 15.75 2.83
N ASP A 419 -16.54 14.89 2.65
CA ASP A 419 -16.70 13.46 2.56
C ASP A 419 -15.54 12.66 3.16
N ALA A 420 -15.78 11.36 3.34
CA ALA A 420 -14.77 10.37 3.69
C ALA A 420 -15.13 9.01 3.09
N LEU A 421 -14.13 8.22 2.75
CA LEU A 421 -14.28 6.82 2.33
C LEU A 421 -13.82 5.92 3.46
N CYS A 422 -14.66 4.96 3.83
CA CYS A 422 -14.37 4.00 4.90
C CYS A 422 -14.45 2.57 4.37
N LEU A 423 -13.42 1.78 4.68
CA LEU A 423 -13.41 0.33 4.50
C LEU A 423 -14.00 -0.35 5.73
N LYS A 424 -15.06 -1.14 5.54
CA LYS A 424 -15.66 -1.94 6.62
C LYS A 424 -15.26 -3.40 6.50
N GLY A 425 -15.00 -4.00 7.64
CA GLY A 425 -14.59 -5.40 7.71
C GLY A 425 -13.07 -5.58 7.71
N SER A 426 -12.64 -6.84 7.70
CA SER A 426 -11.23 -7.25 7.74
C SER A 426 -10.78 -8.01 6.49
N CYS A 427 -11.65 -8.12 5.48
CA CYS A 427 -11.35 -8.89 4.27
C CYS A 427 -10.37 -8.19 3.31
N HIS A 428 -10.28 -6.88 3.39
CA HIS A 428 -9.44 -6.09 2.50
C HIS A 428 -7.96 -6.35 2.70
N ILE A 429 -7.21 -6.46 1.60
CA ILE A 429 -5.79 -6.77 1.61
C ILE A 429 -5.02 -5.70 0.86
N TRP A 430 -3.99 -5.15 1.49
CA TRP A 430 -2.97 -4.39 0.80
C TRP A 430 -1.87 -5.33 0.33
N ILE A 431 -1.53 -5.26 -0.95
CA ILE A 431 -0.39 -5.95 -1.52
C ILE A 431 0.76 -4.96 -1.50
N ASP A 432 1.71 -5.21 -0.62
CA ASP A 432 2.90 -4.39 -0.52
C ASP A 432 3.97 -5.02 -1.42
N GLY A 433 4.15 -4.45 -2.59
CA GLY A 433 5.29 -4.73 -3.41
C GLY A 433 6.52 -4.11 -2.75
N GLU A 434 7.63 -4.84 -2.69
CA GLU A 434 8.89 -4.38 -2.09
C GLU A 434 9.11 -2.90 -2.41
N GLY A 435 8.93 -2.10 -1.36
CA GLY A 435 8.83 -0.67 -1.33
C GLY A 435 9.40 0.06 -2.53
N ASP A 436 8.53 0.62 -3.34
CA ASP A 436 8.89 1.39 -4.52
C ASP A 436 9.93 2.49 -4.28
N ALA A 437 10.07 2.91 -3.03
CA ALA A 437 11.03 3.92 -2.64
C ALA A 437 12.32 3.35 -2.03
N ALA A 438 12.28 2.11 -1.50
CA ALA A 438 13.42 1.48 -0.86
C ALA A 438 13.94 0.27 -1.64
N ASN A 439 13.09 -0.31 -2.47
CA ASN A 439 13.34 -1.52 -3.22
C ASN A 439 12.86 -1.40 -4.66
N ASN A 440 13.24 -0.39 -5.37
CA ASN A 440 13.79 -0.73 -6.65
C ASN A 440 14.96 -1.63 -6.31
N GLY A 441 14.68 -2.92 -6.26
CA GLY A 441 15.69 -3.96 -6.06
C GLY A 441 16.64 -4.13 -7.24
N ALA A 442 16.73 -3.15 -8.09
CA ALA A 442 17.96 -2.73 -8.71
C ALA A 442 18.85 -2.29 -7.53
N THR A 443 19.49 -3.22 -6.89
CA THR A 443 20.73 -2.94 -6.20
C THR A 443 21.53 -2.17 -7.23
N THR A 444 21.51 -0.84 -7.12
CA THR A 444 22.27 0.03 -8.01
C THR A 444 23.70 -0.40 -7.77
N TYR A 445 24.25 -1.15 -8.70
CA TYR A 445 25.61 -1.53 -8.59
C TYR A 445 26.47 -0.46 -9.24
N ILE A 446 27.57 -0.21 -8.64
CA ILE A 446 28.61 0.60 -9.23
C ILE A 446 29.45 -0.33 -10.10
N ILE A 447 29.62 0.02 -11.37
CA ILE A 447 30.58 -0.67 -12.24
C ILE A 447 31.98 -0.21 -11.85
N TRP A 448 32.84 -1.15 -11.49
CA TRP A 448 34.21 -0.87 -11.14
C TRP A 448 35.16 -1.50 -12.17
N ASP A 449 35.88 -0.66 -12.88
CA ASP A 449 36.78 -1.03 -13.99
C ASP A 449 38.26 -0.88 -13.65
N SER A 450 38.59 -0.77 -12.38
CA SER A 450 39.98 -0.61 -11.89
C SER A 450 40.47 -1.86 -11.13
N ALA A 451 41.71 -2.22 -11.37
CA ALA A 451 42.38 -3.28 -10.59
C ALA A 451 42.71 -2.86 -9.14
N THR A 452 42.56 -1.57 -8.82
CA THR A 452 42.74 -1.05 -7.46
C THR A 452 41.39 -1.04 -6.75
N ALA A 453 41.35 -1.58 -5.52
CA ALA A 453 40.12 -1.66 -4.74
C ALA A 453 39.47 -0.27 -4.49
N PRO A 454 38.14 -0.19 -4.49
CA PRO A 454 37.45 1.01 -4.06
C PRO A 454 37.80 1.40 -2.63
N THR A 455 37.74 2.71 -2.36
CA THR A 455 37.94 3.26 -1.01
C THR A 455 36.60 3.58 -0.34
N SER A 456 36.62 3.89 0.95
CA SER A 456 35.41 4.29 1.68
C SER A 456 34.79 5.62 1.21
N SER A 457 35.49 6.35 0.34
CA SER A 457 34.94 7.54 -0.35
C SER A 457 34.21 7.20 -1.64
N ASP A 458 34.50 6.05 -2.24
CA ASP A 458 33.95 5.64 -3.54
C ASP A 458 32.65 4.84 -3.38
N VAL A 459 32.45 4.23 -2.20
CA VAL A 459 31.31 3.34 -1.93
C VAL A 459 30.65 3.69 -0.59
N THR A 460 29.34 3.45 -0.51
CA THR A 460 28.56 3.61 0.72
C THR A 460 28.19 2.26 1.32
N ASN A 461 27.77 2.24 2.58
CA ASN A 461 27.38 1.00 3.24
C ASN A 461 26.20 0.32 2.52
N GLY A 462 26.37 -0.95 2.17
CA GLY A 462 25.39 -1.74 1.45
C GLY A 462 25.44 -1.63 -0.07
N THR A 463 26.35 -0.82 -0.65
CA THR A 463 26.57 -0.73 -2.10
C THR A 463 27.00 -2.08 -2.66
N VAL A 464 26.45 -2.48 -3.80
CA VAL A 464 26.90 -3.62 -4.59
C VAL A 464 27.80 -3.11 -5.69
N VAL A 465 28.96 -3.73 -5.87
CA VAL A 465 29.95 -3.36 -6.88
C VAL A 465 30.12 -4.52 -7.86
N TYR A 466 29.95 -4.23 -9.14
CA TYR A 466 30.22 -5.17 -10.22
C TYR A 466 31.61 -4.89 -10.78
N PHE A 467 32.47 -5.89 -10.75
CA PHE A 467 33.85 -5.77 -11.20
C PHE A 467 33.97 -6.21 -12.68
N THR A 468 34.48 -5.34 -13.52
CA THR A 468 34.76 -5.62 -14.95
C THR A 468 36.22 -6.03 -15.18
N VAL A 469 37.03 -5.95 -14.15
CA VAL A 469 38.43 -6.40 -14.15
C VAL A 469 38.72 -7.09 -12.81
N ASP A 470 39.73 -7.97 -12.80
CA ASP A 470 40.17 -8.59 -11.57
C ASP A 470 40.74 -7.54 -10.59
N CYS A 471 40.19 -7.48 -9.39
CA CYS A 471 40.55 -6.49 -8.38
C CYS A 471 40.88 -7.16 -7.04
N VAL A 472 42.01 -6.83 -6.47
CA VAL A 472 42.42 -7.34 -5.12
C VAL A 472 41.74 -6.44 -4.07
N LEU A 473 40.69 -6.95 -3.40
CA LEU A 473 39.93 -6.23 -2.41
C LEU A 473 40.66 -6.12 -1.05
N ASN A 474 41.30 -7.20 -0.66
CA ASN A 474 42.14 -7.25 0.54
C ASN A 474 43.13 -8.44 0.45
N ALA A 475 43.92 -8.67 1.50
CA ALA A 475 44.95 -9.72 1.50
C ALA A 475 44.41 -11.14 1.21
N ASN A 476 43.12 -11.39 1.41
CA ASN A 476 42.51 -12.72 1.30
C ASN A 476 41.38 -12.79 0.27
N GLN A 477 40.99 -11.68 -0.37
CA GLN A 477 39.85 -11.62 -1.27
C GLN A 477 40.23 -10.88 -2.55
N THR A 478 39.91 -11.52 -3.66
CA THR A 478 40.06 -10.95 -5.00
C THR A 478 38.74 -11.07 -5.73
N ALA A 479 38.15 -9.94 -6.14
CA ALA A 479 36.99 -9.93 -7.03
C ALA A 479 37.48 -10.25 -8.45
N GLN A 480 36.90 -11.26 -9.07
CA GLN A 480 37.17 -11.62 -10.46
C GLN A 480 36.29 -10.81 -11.40
N ASN A 481 36.73 -10.63 -12.63
CA ASN A 481 35.93 -10.03 -13.68
C ASN A 481 34.58 -10.75 -13.83
N GLY A 482 33.51 -9.97 -13.84
CA GLY A 482 32.14 -10.51 -13.93
C GLY A 482 31.53 -10.89 -12.59
N THR A 483 32.19 -10.65 -11.46
CA THR A 483 31.62 -10.91 -10.12
C THR A 483 31.05 -9.66 -9.46
N THR A 484 30.06 -9.88 -8.63
CA THR A 484 29.38 -8.83 -7.83
C THR A 484 29.67 -9.02 -6.35
N TRP A 485 30.00 -7.92 -5.68
CA TRP A 485 30.37 -7.90 -4.26
C TRP A 485 29.59 -6.81 -3.53
N LYS A 486 29.08 -7.15 -2.37
CA LYS A 486 28.42 -6.18 -1.47
C LYS A 486 29.44 -5.66 -0.47
N VAL A 487 29.46 -4.35 -0.27
CA VAL A 487 30.38 -3.70 0.65
C VAL A 487 29.66 -3.25 1.92
N THR A 488 30.27 -3.51 3.07
CA THR A 488 29.90 -2.94 4.36
C THR A 488 30.99 -1.96 4.80
N VAL A 489 30.60 -0.71 5.01
CA VAL A 489 31.50 0.38 5.39
C VAL A 489 31.40 0.64 6.88
N SER A 490 32.52 0.52 7.60
CA SER A 490 32.64 0.85 9.03
C SER A 490 33.82 1.79 9.25
N GLY A 491 33.53 3.08 9.30
CA GLY A 491 34.56 4.12 9.30
C GLY A 491 35.37 4.11 7.99
N SER A 492 36.66 3.90 8.07
CA SER A 492 37.54 3.76 6.89
C SER A 492 37.74 2.30 6.44
N THR A 493 37.14 1.33 7.14
CA THR A 493 37.32 -0.09 6.86
C THR A 493 36.19 -0.59 5.99
N LEU A 494 36.53 -1.29 4.88
CA LEU A 494 35.62 -1.96 3.98
C LEU A 494 35.64 -3.47 4.20
N THR A 495 34.47 -4.06 4.35
CA THR A 495 34.28 -5.51 4.41
C THR A 495 33.52 -5.96 3.19
N TRP A 496 34.00 -6.96 2.48
CA TRP A 496 33.44 -7.42 1.22
C TRP A 496 32.82 -8.80 1.37
N GLU A 497 31.63 -8.97 0.82
CA GLU A 497 30.90 -10.24 0.76
C GLU A 497 30.45 -10.48 -0.69
N GLU A 498 30.71 -11.67 -1.23
CA GLU A 498 30.31 -12.00 -2.59
C GLU A 498 28.77 -12.01 -2.69
N PHE A 499 28.24 -11.26 -3.63
CA PHE A 499 26.81 -11.11 -3.83
C PHE A 499 26.33 -12.09 -4.90
N THR A 500 25.56 -13.11 -4.47
CA THR A 500 25.00 -14.16 -5.35
C THR A 500 23.60 -13.86 -5.85
N GLY A 501 23.05 -12.68 -5.53
CA GLY A 501 21.74 -12.24 -6.00
C GLY A 501 21.72 -11.88 -7.48
N THR A 502 20.57 -11.96 -8.12
CA THR A 502 20.38 -11.50 -9.51
C THR A 502 20.54 -9.98 -9.56
N VAL A 503 21.50 -9.51 -10.33
CA VAL A 503 21.75 -8.10 -10.58
C VAL A 503 21.17 -7.77 -11.95
N GLU A 504 20.16 -6.92 -12.03
CA GLU A 504 19.71 -6.37 -13.32
C GLU A 504 20.54 -5.13 -13.64
N ALA A 505 21.11 -5.13 -14.84
CA ALA A 505 21.82 -3.98 -15.36
C ALA A 505 20.81 -2.84 -15.56
N GLY A 506 20.95 -1.74 -14.82
CA GLY A 506 20.24 -0.52 -15.13
C GLY A 506 20.79 0.10 -16.42
N GLU A 507 19.92 0.38 -17.39
CA GLU A 507 20.21 1.22 -18.55
C GLU A 507 20.49 2.66 -18.15
#